data_7873259b54f41c10a82b3cfa5d6d4e25
#
_entry.id   7873259b54f41c10a82b3cfa5d6d4e25
#
_cell.length_a   1.000
_cell.length_b   1.000
_cell.length_c   1.000
_cell.angle_alpha   90.00
_cell.angle_beta   90.00
_cell.angle_gamma   90.00
#
_symmetry.space_group_name_H-M   'P 1'
#
loop_
_entity.id
_entity.type
_entity.pdbx_description
1 polymer ?
#
loop_
_entity_poly.entity_id
_entity_poly.type
_entity_poly.pdbx_seq_one_letter_code
_entity_poly.pdbx_strand_id
1 'polypeptide(L)'
;MMRLALRELQRASPNPVDVIALPEQAPIGAVEIDAGGCTLCLSCVSACPTGALRDDPERPMLRFVEDACVQCGLCRATCPEKVVTLKPQLDFRIATASERILKEEEPFCCIRCGKPFGVKSTIERVTAMLQGTHWMYSESARRLDVIKMCDDCRVAFISEEDFDPHAGPGRSVRTTDDYARERERTGAGKR
;
A
#
# COMPACT_ATOMS: atom_id res chain seq x y z
N MET A 1 13.62 -25.58 4.11
CA MET A 1 14.08 -26.91 3.64
C MET A 1 13.67 -27.22 2.20
N MET A 2 12.40 -27.09 1.79
CA MET A 2 11.94 -27.41 0.43
C MET A 2 12.74 -26.70 -0.68
N ARG A 3 12.98 -25.40 -0.58
CA ARG A 3 13.76 -24.66 -1.61
C ARG A 3 15.21 -25.09 -1.74
N LEU A 4 15.85 -25.53 -0.64
CA LEU A 4 17.21 -26.10 -0.71
C LEU A 4 17.23 -27.41 -1.50
N ALA A 5 16.28 -28.30 -1.22
CA ALA A 5 16.18 -29.56 -1.98
C ALA A 5 15.91 -29.33 -3.46
N LEU A 6 15.03 -28.35 -3.80
CA LEU A 6 14.76 -27.99 -5.18
C LEU A 6 15.99 -27.40 -5.88
N ARG A 7 16.80 -26.59 -5.20
CA ARG A 7 18.08 -26.08 -5.74
C ARG A 7 19.08 -27.20 -6.00
N GLU A 8 19.18 -28.19 -5.11
CA GLU A 8 20.08 -29.33 -5.34
C GLU A 8 19.60 -30.20 -6.51
N LEU A 9 18.30 -30.42 -6.65
CA LEU A 9 17.74 -31.11 -7.81
C LEU A 9 17.99 -30.37 -9.12
N GLN A 10 17.85 -29.05 -9.11
CA GLN A 10 18.14 -28.20 -10.28
C GLN A 10 19.61 -28.28 -10.67
N ARG A 11 20.54 -28.24 -9.69
CA ARG A 11 21.98 -28.38 -9.93
C ARG A 11 22.36 -29.75 -10.50
N ALA A 12 21.68 -30.81 -10.07
CA ALA A 12 21.87 -32.17 -10.52
C ALA A 12 21.20 -32.46 -11.89
N SER A 13 20.36 -31.53 -12.38
CA SER A 13 19.67 -31.69 -13.66
C SER A 13 20.65 -31.67 -14.83
N PRO A 14 20.48 -32.53 -15.86
CA PRO A 14 21.30 -32.50 -17.08
C PRO A 14 21.12 -31.20 -17.89
N ASN A 15 19.96 -30.52 -17.73
CA ASN A 15 19.64 -29.23 -18.35
C ASN A 15 19.10 -28.27 -17.29
N PRO A 16 19.97 -27.67 -16.47
CA PRO A 16 19.50 -26.75 -15.43
C PRO A 16 18.88 -25.50 -16.04
N VAL A 17 17.72 -25.11 -15.53
CA VAL A 17 17.04 -23.86 -15.90
C VAL A 17 17.00 -22.94 -14.70
N ASP A 18 17.11 -21.64 -14.93
CA ASP A 18 17.12 -20.65 -13.85
C ASP A 18 15.73 -20.34 -13.30
N VAL A 19 14.72 -20.32 -14.17
CA VAL A 19 13.36 -19.98 -13.81
C VAL A 19 12.38 -20.95 -14.47
N ILE A 20 11.45 -21.48 -13.66
CA ILE A 20 10.36 -22.32 -14.12
C ILE A 20 9.05 -21.59 -13.81
N ALA A 21 8.22 -21.35 -14.83
CA ALA A 21 6.87 -20.86 -14.64
C ALA A 21 6.01 -21.95 -14.00
N LEU A 22 5.18 -21.56 -13.04
CA LEU A 22 4.32 -22.47 -12.29
C LEU A 22 2.84 -22.13 -12.55
N PRO A 23 1.91 -23.09 -12.33
CA PRO A 23 0.48 -22.82 -12.38
C PRO A 23 0.06 -21.75 -11.37
N GLU A 24 -1.05 -21.05 -11.63
CA GLU A 24 -1.56 -19.95 -10.79
C GLU A 24 -1.76 -20.30 -9.31
N GLN A 25 -1.98 -21.57 -8.99
CA GLN A 25 -2.22 -22.04 -7.62
C GLN A 25 -0.94 -22.51 -6.91
N ALA A 26 0.22 -22.36 -7.53
CA ALA A 26 1.48 -22.78 -6.92
C ALA A 26 1.83 -21.90 -5.70
N PRO A 27 2.26 -22.52 -4.59
CA PRO A 27 2.55 -21.80 -3.35
C PRO A 27 3.95 -21.16 -3.34
N ILE A 28 4.53 -20.91 -4.51
CA ILE A 28 5.87 -20.35 -4.67
C ILE A 28 5.83 -19.36 -5.84
N GLY A 29 6.48 -18.21 -5.69
CA GLY A 29 6.59 -17.25 -6.77
C GLY A 29 6.99 -15.87 -6.34
N ALA A 30 7.02 -14.98 -7.31
CA ALA A 30 7.32 -13.57 -7.15
C ALA A 30 6.07 -12.72 -6.97
N VAL A 31 6.31 -11.50 -6.52
CA VAL A 31 5.36 -10.40 -6.56
C VAL A 31 5.95 -9.31 -7.44
N GLU A 32 5.15 -8.82 -8.36
CA GLU A 32 5.45 -7.65 -9.18
C GLU A 32 4.50 -6.52 -8.81
N ILE A 33 4.98 -5.28 -8.85
CA ILE A 33 4.16 -4.10 -8.62
C ILE A 33 4.36 -3.10 -9.76
N ASP A 34 3.27 -2.45 -10.14
CA ASP A 34 3.38 -1.24 -10.94
C ASP A 34 3.86 -0.09 -10.04
N ALA A 35 5.14 0.26 -10.17
CA ALA A 35 5.75 1.29 -9.36
C ALA A 35 5.14 2.68 -9.61
N GLY A 36 4.60 2.94 -10.80
CA GLY A 36 3.95 4.21 -11.14
C GLY A 36 2.62 4.41 -10.39
N GLY A 37 1.84 3.34 -10.24
CA GLY A 37 0.56 3.38 -9.54
C GLY A 37 0.67 3.13 -8.03
N CYS A 38 1.80 2.65 -7.52
CA CYS A 38 1.98 2.34 -6.11
C CYS A 38 2.17 3.62 -5.29
N THR A 39 1.40 3.79 -4.23
CA THR A 39 1.49 4.94 -3.31
C THR A 39 2.37 4.69 -2.09
N LEU A 40 3.07 3.55 -2.01
CA LEU A 40 3.85 3.16 -0.82
C LEU A 40 3.04 3.24 0.49
N CYS A 41 1.74 2.93 0.44
CA CYS A 41 0.88 2.90 1.63
C CYS A 41 1.18 1.74 2.58
N LEU A 42 2.04 0.80 2.18
CA LEU A 42 2.55 -0.36 2.93
C LEU A 42 1.47 -1.34 3.45
N SER A 43 0.21 -1.22 3.01
CA SER A 43 -0.86 -2.16 3.37
C SER A 43 -0.52 -3.62 3.00
N CYS A 44 0.23 -3.80 1.91
CA CYS A 44 0.70 -5.11 1.48
C CYS A 44 1.77 -5.70 2.41
N VAL A 45 2.58 -4.87 3.08
CA VAL A 45 3.55 -5.29 4.10
C VAL A 45 2.80 -5.79 5.32
N SER A 46 1.86 -4.99 5.84
CA SER A 46 1.05 -5.35 7.02
C SER A 46 0.22 -6.61 6.81
N ALA A 47 -0.21 -6.87 5.57
CA ALA A 47 -1.00 -8.06 5.21
C ALA A 47 -0.15 -9.31 4.95
N CYS A 48 1.19 -9.20 4.85
CA CYS A 48 2.05 -10.32 4.47
C CYS A 48 2.35 -11.25 5.67
N PRO A 49 1.79 -12.48 5.74
CA PRO A 49 1.95 -13.34 6.90
C PRO A 49 3.36 -13.94 7.04
N THR A 50 4.12 -13.95 5.96
CA THR A 50 5.48 -14.54 5.94
C THR A 50 6.59 -13.49 6.00
N GLY A 51 6.24 -12.20 6.01
CA GLY A 51 7.23 -11.12 5.96
C GLY A 51 8.03 -11.10 4.66
N ALA A 52 7.48 -11.63 3.56
CA ALA A 52 8.11 -11.57 2.24
C ALA A 52 8.14 -10.13 1.70
N LEU A 53 7.12 -9.32 1.99
CA LEU A 53 7.10 -7.89 1.74
C LEU A 53 7.53 -7.15 3.01
N ARG A 54 8.42 -6.19 2.87
CA ARG A 54 9.00 -5.43 3.99
C ARG A 54 9.10 -3.96 3.65
N ASP A 55 8.95 -3.14 4.65
CA ASP A 55 9.27 -1.72 4.63
C ASP A 55 10.71 -1.44 5.07
N ASP A 56 11.09 -0.20 5.03
CA ASP A 56 12.32 0.31 5.63
C ASP A 56 11.95 1.41 6.63
N PRO A 57 12.48 1.36 7.88
CA PRO A 57 12.13 2.33 8.92
C PRO A 57 12.70 3.74 8.66
N GLU A 58 13.74 3.85 7.83
CA GLU A 58 14.44 5.12 7.60
C GLU A 58 14.06 5.75 6.25
N ARG A 59 13.57 4.94 5.30
CA ARG A 59 13.27 5.39 3.94
C ARG A 59 11.92 4.90 3.46
N PRO A 60 11.19 5.71 2.67
CA PRO A 60 9.98 5.25 2.00
C PRO A 60 10.32 4.20 0.93
N MET A 61 10.32 2.93 1.33
CA MET A 61 10.78 1.82 0.50
C MET A 61 9.92 0.57 0.72
N LEU A 62 9.64 -0.12 -0.38
CA LEU A 62 9.02 -1.44 -0.37
C LEU A 62 10.02 -2.46 -0.87
N ARG A 63 10.33 -3.44 -0.04
CA ARG A 63 11.27 -4.54 -0.32
C ARG A 63 10.56 -5.88 -0.39
N PHE A 64 11.15 -6.82 -1.08
CA PHE A 64 10.57 -8.15 -1.27
C PHE A 64 11.63 -9.25 -1.26
N VAL A 65 11.33 -10.34 -0.57
CA VAL A 65 12.12 -11.57 -0.56
C VAL A 65 11.29 -12.69 -1.17
N GLU A 66 11.64 -13.12 -2.37
CA GLU A 66 10.89 -14.13 -3.12
C GLU A 66 10.87 -15.49 -2.39
N ASP A 67 11.98 -15.87 -1.76
CA ASP A 67 12.10 -17.12 -1.03
C ASP A 67 11.12 -17.24 0.17
N ALA A 68 10.66 -16.13 0.70
CA ALA A 68 9.67 -16.06 1.78
C ALA A 68 8.22 -16.03 1.27
N CYS A 69 7.99 -15.81 -0.02
CA CYS A 69 6.65 -15.66 -0.57
C CYS A 69 5.96 -17.02 -0.74
N VAL A 70 4.73 -17.12 -0.24
CA VAL A 70 3.86 -18.31 -0.36
C VAL A 70 2.67 -18.09 -1.30
N GLN A 71 2.68 -17.05 -2.11
CA GLN A 71 1.64 -16.76 -3.13
C GLN A 71 0.21 -16.73 -2.60
N CYS A 72 0.01 -16.37 -1.32
CA CYS A 72 -1.33 -16.36 -0.68
C CYS A 72 -2.30 -15.30 -1.23
N GLY A 73 -1.81 -14.29 -1.95
CA GLY A 73 -2.63 -13.26 -2.58
C GLY A 73 -3.14 -12.16 -1.66
N LEU A 74 -2.87 -12.17 -0.35
CA LEU A 74 -3.35 -11.15 0.59
C LEU A 74 -2.84 -9.74 0.22
N CYS A 75 -1.59 -9.60 -0.20
CA CYS A 75 -1.03 -8.33 -0.63
C CYS A 75 -1.78 -7.74 -1.84
N ARG A 76 -2.22 -8.58 -2.80
CA ARG A 76 -3.04 -8.17 -3.94
C ARG A 76 -4.44 -7.75 -3.51
N ALA A 77 -5.06 -8.54 -2.63
CA ALA A 77 -6.42 -8.27 -2.15
C ALA A 77 -6.51 -6.99 -1.30
N THR A 78 -5.47 -6.69 -0.51
CA THR A 78 -5.42 -5.53 0.38
C THR A 78 -5.01 -4.23 -0.33
N CYS A 79 -4.39 -4.33 -1.51
CA CYS A 79 -3.88 -3.16 -2.23
C CYS A 79 -5.01 -2.23 -2.69
N PRO A 80 -5.10 -0.97 -2.19
CA PRO A 80 -6.14 -0.04 -2.59
C PRO A 80 -5.99 0.43 -4.03
N GLU A 81 -4.75 0.52 -4.52
CA GLU A 81 -4.44 0.96 -5.88
C GLU A 81 -4.44 -0.21 -6.91
N LYS A 82 -4.58 -1.47 -6.44
CA LYS A 82 -4.65 -2.69 -7.28
C LYS A 82 -3.44 -2.88 -8.20
N VAL A 83 -2.27 -2.46 -7.77
CA VAL A 83 -1.02 -2.50 -8.55
C VAL A 83 -0.17 -3.76 -8.30
N VAL A 84 -0.63 -4.68 -7.47
CA VAL A 84 0.11 -5.89 -7.09
C VAL A 84 -0.30 -7.06 -7.97
N THR A 85 0.67 -7.68 -8.63
CA THR A 85 0.49 -8.88 -9.45
C THR A 85 1.28 -10.04 -8.87
N LEU A 86 0.64 -11.20 -8.78
CA LEU A 86 1.29 -12.44 -8.39
C LEU A 86 1.88 -13.11 -9.63
N LYS A 87 3.10 -13.63 -9.50
CA LYS A 87 3.80 -14.35 -10.56
C LYS A 87 4.27 -15.71 -10.03
N PRO A 88 3.46 -16.75 -10.16
CA PRO A 88 3.85 -18.09 -9.76
C PRO A 88 5.06 -18.57 -10.57
N GLN A 89 6.16 -18.78 -9.89
CA GLN A 89 7.42 -19.22 -10.51
C GLN A 89 8.33 -19.88 -9.48
N LEU A 90 9.23 -20.69 -9.95
CA LEU A 90 10.35 -21.20 -9.18
C LEU A 90 11.63 -20.62 -9.79
N ASP A 91 12.23 -19.69 -9.07
CA ASP A 91 13.46 -19.03 -9.47
C ASP A 91 14.62 -19.58 -8.63
N PHE A 92 15.63 -20.12 -9.28
CA PHE A 92 16.79 -20.75 -8.66
C PHE A 92 17.98 -19.81 -8.49
N ARG A 93 17.88 -18.59 -9.00
CA ARG A 93 18.96 -17.61 -8.88
C ARG A 93 19.17 -17.22 -7.42
N ILE A 94 20.41 -16.92 -7.06
CA ILE A 94 20.79 -16.52 -5.69
C ILE A 94 20.02 -15.27 -5.23
N ALA A 95 19.69 -14.40 -6.17
CA ALA A 95 18.96 -13.15 -5.90
C ALA A 95 17.58 -13.35 -5.23
N THR A 96 16.96 -14.54 -5.33
CA THR A 96 15.65 -14.81 -4.71
C THR A 96 15.69 -14.87 -3.19
N ALA A 97 16.83 -15.19 -2.60
CA ALA A 97 17.04 -15.19 -1.16
C ALA A 97 17.38 -13.80 -0.61
N SER A 98 17.76 -12.88 -1.48
CA SER A 98 18.12 -11.51 -1.13
C SER A 98 16.90 -10.60 -1.21
N GLU A 99 16.92 -9.54 -0.41
CA GLU A 99 15.92 -8.48 -0.53
C GLU A 99 16.12 -7.72 -1.84
N ARG A 100 15.05 -7.56 -2.59
CA ARG A 100 15.02 -6.67 -3.75
C ARG A 100 14.09 -5.50 -3.50
N ILE A 101 14.48 -4.33 -3.93
CA ILE A 101 13.66 -3.13 -3.86
C ILE A 101 12.61 -3.19 -4.98
N LEU A 102 11.34 -3.13 -4.60
CA LEU A 102 10.23 -3.03 -5.55
C LEU A 102 9.88 -1.57 -5.87
N LYS A 103 9.96 -0.70 -4.86
CA LYS A 103 9.77 0.74 -5.00
C LYS A 103 10.50 1.47 -3.88
N GLU A 104 11.07 2.64 -4.23
CA GLU A 104 11.68 3.59 -3.31
C GLU A 104 11.28 5.00 -3.74
N GLU A 105 11.05 5.89 -2.79
CA GLU A 105 10.81 7.31 -3.00
C GLU A 105 11.59 8.15 -2.00
N GLU A 106 11.78 9.41 -2.32
CA GLU A 106 12.26 10.38 -1.34
C GLU A 106 11.14 10.69 -0.33
N PRO A 107 11.49 10.90 0.95
CA PRO A 107 10.51 11.30 1.94
C PRO A 107 9.93 12.67 1.61
N PHE A 108 8.63 12.85 1.88
CA PHE A 108 7.99 14.14 1.78
C PHE A 108 8.43 15.04 2.93
N CYS A 109 8.82 16.27 2.61
CA CYS A 109 9.23 17.25 3.60
C CYS A 109 8.06 18.15 4.03
N CYS A 110 7.95 18.39 5.33
CA CYS A 110 6.96 19.30 5.90
C CYS A 110 7.07 20.69 5.26
N ILE A 111 5.96 21.24 4.76
CA ILE A 111 5.92 22.56 4.12
C ILE A 111 6.21 23.71 5.08
N ARG A 112 6.12 23.50 6.41
CA ARG A 112 6.35 24.53 7.42
C ARG A 112 7.78 24.49 7.98
N CYS A 113 8.31 23.33 8.32
CA CYS A 113 9.62 23.21 8.99
C CYS A 113 10.68 22.46 8.18
N GLY A 114 10.33 21.87 7.02
CA GLY A 114 11.25 21.11 6.18
C GLY A 114 11.62 19.72 6.68
N LYS A 115 11.14 19.29 7.85
CA LYS A 115 11.41 17.95 8.39
C LYS A 115 10.80 16.87 7.48
N PRO A 116 11.56 15.84 7.08
CA PRO A 116 11.00 14.69 6.37
C PRO A 116 10.05 13.90 7.30
N PHE A 117 8.86 13.52 6.83
CA PHE A 117 7.88 12.86 7.70
C PHE A 117 6.98 11.84 7.04
N GLY A 118 6.88 11.79 5.74
CA GLY A 118 5.93 10.91 5.07
C GLY A 118 6.39 10.47 3.69
N VAL A 119 5.51 9.75 2.99
CA VAL A 119 5.73 9.29 1.62
C VAL A 119 5.07 10.26 0.65
N LYS A 120 5.81 10.75 -0.34
CA LYS A 120 5.36 11.76 -1.29
C LYS A 120 4.10 11.32 -2.04
N SER A 121 4.12 10.15 -2.65
CA SER A 121 2.97 9.62 -3.41
C SER A 121 1.73 9.41 -2.55
N THR A 122 1.88 8.97 -1.29
CA THR A 122 0.77 8.84 -0.34
C THR A 122 0.16 10.20 -0.02
N ILE A 123 0.98 11.21 0.32
CA ILE A 123 0.50 12.54 0.68
C ILE A 123 -0.20 13.21 -0.50
N GLU A 124 0.38 13.13 -1.70
CA GLU A 124 -0.23 13.65 -2.92
C GLU A 124 -1.56 12.96 -3.23
N ARG A 125 -1.63 11.62 -3.09
CA ARG A 125 -2.84 10.84 -3.31
C ARG A 125 -3.95 11.21 -2.32
N VAL A 126 -3.63 11.28 -1.02
CA VAL A 126 -4.59 11.67 0.02
C VAL A 126 -5.09 13.10 -0.20
N THR A 127 -4.19 14.04 -0.52
CA THR A 127 -4.54 15.42 -0.82
C THR A 127 -5.52 15.50 -2.00
N ALA A 128 -5.22 14.78 -3.11
CA ALA A 128 -6.09 14.76 -4.29
C ALA A 128 -7.46 14.13 -4.00
N MET A 129 -7.53 13.09 -3.17
CA MET A 129 -8.80 12.46 -2.78
C MET A 129 -9.67 13.36 -1.92
N LEU A 130 -9.08 14.15 -1.03
CA LEU A 130 -9.82 15.01 -0.10
C LEU A 130 -10.22 16.33 -0.73
N GLN A 131 -9.48 16.77 -1.75
CA GLN A 131 -9.79 17.99 -2.48
C GLN A 131 -11.16 17.89 -3.15
N GLY A 132 -12.08 18.76 -2.76
CA GLY A 132 -13.43 18.83 -3.33
C GLY A 132 -14.43 17.76 -2.86
N THR A 133 -14.00 16.76 -2.09
CA THR A 133 -14.89 15.68 -1.63
C THR A 133 -15.33 15.83 -0.17
N HIS A 134 -14.53 16.45 0.65
CA HIS A 134 -14.83 16.61 2.08
C HIS A 134 -15.04 18.08 2.42
N TRP A 135 -16.16 18.42 3.07
CA TRP A 135 -16.55 19.79 3.42
C TRP A 135 -15.42 20.58 4.11
N MET A 136 -14.65 19.92 4.98
CA MET A 136 -13.54 20.52 5.72
C MET A 136 -12.43 21.04 4.80
N TYR A 137 -12.27 20.46 3.61
CA TYR A 137 -11.22 20.77 2.65
C TYR A 137 -11.73 21.43 1.36
N SER A 138 -13.06 21.56 1.21
CA SER A 138 -13.66 22.14 0.00
C SER A 138 -13.57 23.66 -0.07
N GLU A 139 -13.62 24.32 1.09
CA GLU A 139 -13.72 25.78 1.17
C GLU A 139 -12.37 26.51 1.33
N SER A 140 -11.29 25.80 1.68
CA SER A 140 -10.00 26.42 1.94
C SER A 140 -8.83 25.52 1.50
N ALA A 141 -8.08 25.98 0.51
CA ALA A 141 -6.79 25.38 0.11
C ALA A 141 -5.81 25.28 1.30
N ARG A 142 -5.90 26.25 2.23
CA ARG A 142 -5.05 26.32 3.44
C ARG A 142 -5.26 25.11 4.38
N ARG A 143 -6.48 24.56 4.43
CA ARG A 143 -6.76 23.36 5.22
C ARG A 143 -6.17 22.07 4.60
N LEU A 144 -6.03 22.01 3.28
CA LEU A 144 -5.31 20.92 2.62
C LEU A 144 -3.82 20.91 2.95
N ASP A 145 -3.25 22.08 3.25
CA ASP A 145 -1.84 22.19 3.62
C ASP A 145 -1.53 21.50 4.95
N VAL A 146 -2.51 21.33 5.82
CA VAL A 146 -2.36 20.55 7.08
C VAL A 146 -1.91 19.10 6.80
N ILE A 147 -2.35 18.52 5.68
CA ILE A 147 -1.97 17.16 5.28
C ILE A 147 -0.46 17.10 4.92
N LYS A 148 0.09 18.20 4.44
CA LYS A 148 1.49 18.36 4.03
C LYS A 148 2.42 18.80 5.18
N MET A 149 1.92 18.84 6.41
CA MET A 149 2.68 19.21 7.61
C MET A 149 3.00 17.96 8.44
N CYS A 150 4.18 17.95 9.08
CA CYS A 150 4.50 16.96 10.10
C CYS A 150 3.57 17.12 11.31
N ASP A 151 3.53 16.12 12.17
CA ASP A 151 2.70 16.06 13.38
C ASP A 151 2.83 17.30 14.27
N ASP A 152 4.06 17.71 14.59
CA ASP A 152 4.32 18.90 15.42
C ASP A 152 3.76 20.20 14.77
N CYS A 153 4.04 20.40 13.48
CA CYS A 153 3.57 21.57 12.76
C CYS A 153 2.06 21.58 12.55
N ARG A 154 1.45 20.39 12.42
CA ARG A 154 0.00 20.23 12.29
C ARG A 154 -0.72 20.61 13.56
N VAL A 155 -0.23 20.15 14.71
CA VAL A 155 -0.79 20.53 16.02
C VAL A 155 -0.67 22.04 16.25
N ALA A 156 0.53 22.61 15.99
CA ALA A 156 0.74 24.05 16.13
C ALA A 156 -0.19 24.85 15.20
N PHE A 157 -0.33 24.46 13.95
CA PHE A 157 -1.22 25.13 12.98
C PHE A 157 -2.68 25.10 13.41
N ILE A 158 -3.19 23.95 13.88
CA ILE A 158 -4.58 23.82 14.33
C ILE A 158 -4.85 24.64 15.58
N SER A 159 -3.85 24.76 16.48
CA SER A 159 -3.99 25.58 17.70
C SER A 159 -3.87 27.08 17.45
N GLU A 160 -3.25 27.50 16.34
CA GLU A 160 -3.17 28.91 15.92
C GLU A 160 -4.45 29.35 15.16
N GLU A 161 -5.23 28.43 14.61
CA GLU A 161 -6.49 28.72 13.93
C GLU A 161 -7.67 28.54 14.88
N ASP A 162 -8.62 29.49 14.82
CA ASP A 162 -9.94 29.35 15.46
C ASP A 162 -10.80 28.40 14.62
N PHE A 163 -10.42 27.10 14.66
CA PHE A 163 -11.01 26.06 13.86
C PHE A 163 -11.93 25.17 14.69
N ASP A 164 -13.24 25.24 14.38
CA ASP A 164 -14.22 24.30 14.94
C ASP A 164 -14.35 23.06 14.02
N PRO A 165 -13.85 21.87 14.43
CA PRO A 165 -14.00 20.65 13.66
C PRO A 165 -15.45 20.18 13.55
N HIS A 166 -16.37 20.75 14.33
CA HIS A 166 -17.79 20.42 14.35
C HIS A 166 -18.65 21.40 13.54
N ALA A 167 -18.08 22.48 13.00
CA ALA A 167 -18.77 23.49 12.19
C ALA A 167 -19.21 22.99 10.80
N GLY A 168 -19.16 21.69 10.54
CA GLY A 168 -19.59 21.08 9.29
C GLY A 168 -21.12 21.18 9.08
N PRO A 169 -21.58 20.97 7.84
CA PRO A 169 -23.01 20.92 7.55
C PRO A 169 -23.69 19.88 8.44
N GLY A 170 -24.84 20.25 9.01
CA GLY A 170 -25.61 19.36 9.86
C GLY A 170 -25.85 18.02 9.16
N ARG A 171 -25.40 16.93 9.77
CA ARG A 171 -25.66 15.59 9.24
C ARG A 171 -27.11 15.25 9.52
N SER A 172 -27.86 14.92 8.48
CA SER A 172 -29.17 14.27 8.69
C SER A 172 -28.96 12.96 9.43
N VAL A 173 -29.70 12.78 10.52
CA VAL A 173 -29.67 11.48 11.23
C VAL A 173 -30.23 10.43 10.27
N ARG A 174 -29.41 9.47 9.90
CA ARG A 174 -29.82 8.35 9.05
C ARG A 174 -30.19 7.18 9.92
N THR A 175 -31.35 6.61 9.65
CA THR A 175 -31.83 5.41 10.31
C THR A 175 -31.34 4.15 9.61
N THR A 176 -31.47 2.98 10.26
CA THR A 176 -31.18 1.68 9.66
C THR A 176 -31.99 1.46 8.38
N ASP A 177 -33.23 1.96 8.33
CA ASP A 177 -34.10 1.87 7.17
C ASP A 177 -33.59 2.68 5.97
N ASP A 178 -32.98 3.83 6.21
CA ASP A 178 -32.39 4.64 5.14
C ASP A 178 -31.21 3.92 4.49
N TYR A 179 -30.39 3.22 5.28
CA TYR A 179 -29.31 2.39 4.76
C TYR A 179 -29.83 1.14 4.02
N ALA A 180 -30.92 0.54 4.49
CA ALA A 180 -31.53 -0.60 3.80
C ALA A 180 -32.08 -0.19 2.42
N ARG A 181 -32.81 0.92 2.34
CA ARG A 181 -33.34 1.47 1.08
C ARG A 181 -32.23 1.83 0.09
N GLU A 182 -31.12 2.38 0.58
CA GLU A 182 -29.98 2.70 -0.27
C GLU A 182 -29.31 1.45 -0.84
N ARG A 183 -29.16 0.39 -0.05
CA ARG A 183 -28.65 -0.92 -0.51
C ARG A 183 -29.53 -1.54 -1.56
N GLU A 184 -30.85 -1.49 -1.39
CA GLU A 184 -31.81 -1.97 -2.39
C GLU A 184 -31.70 -1.19 -3.69
N ARG A 185 -31.57 0.14 -3.63
CA ARG A 185 -31.43 1.01 -4.80
C ARG A 185 -30.11 0.82 -5.53
N THR A 186 -29.02 0.58 -4.84
CA THR A 186 -27.68 0.39 -5.42
C THR A 186 -27.37 -1.03 -5.83
N GLY A 187 -28.28 -2.00 -5.58
CA GLY A 187 -28.08 -3.40 -5.89
C GLY A 187 -26.96 -4.09 -5.10
N ALA A 188 -26.42 -3.45 -4.07
CA ALA A 188 -25.27 -3.94 -3.28
C ALA A 188 -25.64 -5.08 -2.29
N GLY A 189 -26.84 -5.62 -2.35
CA GLY A 189 -27.39 -6.63 -1.43
C GLY A 189 -27.44 -8.07 -1.95
N LYS A 190 -26.91 -8.35 -3.13
CA LYS A 190 -26.89 -9.72 -3.68
C LYS A 190 -25.46 -10.15 -3.96
N ARG A 191 -24.79 -10.65 -2.92
CA ARG A 191 -23.72 -11.65 -3.00
C ARG A 191 -23.82 -12.59 -1.82
#